data_823277eb60dc5ddac0860bc6eaa077b4
#
_entry.id   823277eb60dc5ddac0860bc6eaa077b4
#
_cell.length_a   1.000
_cell.length_b   1.000
_cell.length_c   1.000
_cell.angle_alpha   90.00
_cell.angle_beta   90.00
_cell.angle_gamma   90.00
#
_symmetry.space_group_name_H-M   'P 1'
#
loop_
_entity.id
_entity.type
_entity.pdbx_description
1 polymer ?
#
loop_
_entity_poly.entity_id
_entity_poly.type
_entity_poly.pdbx_seq_one_letter_code
_entity_poly.pdbx_strand_id
1 'polypeptide(L)'
;IIVCKDLTSSHLISPMALFCLRSIGAGLLFWLISLFTSGEKVERKDFVKIFFASVLGFFLTQITFLIAIPDITPMDCSIVSAISPILTMFIAAFALKEPITLRKAGGVAISFFGIIFLILNSVSVSDASRQTSLVGILLIIANCLSFSLYLGLFKPLIARYPVVTFMKWIFLFSTLMSLPF
;
A
#
# COMPACT_ATOMS: atom_id res chain seq x y z
N ILE A 1 -11.64 2.68 3.81
CA ILE A 1 -11.41 2.64 5.27
C ILE A 1 -12.72 2.39 6.01
N ILE A 2 -13.77 3.20 5.78
CA ILE A 2 -15.06 3.11 6.49
C ILE A 2 -15.66 1.70 6.36
N VAL A 3 -15.83 1.18 5.14
CA VAL A 3 -16.40 -0.16 4.90
C VAL A 3 -15.55 -1.27 5.54
N CYS A 4 -14.23 -1.17 5.50
CA CYS A 4 -13.35 -2.15 6.17
C CYS A 4 -13.51 -2.08 7.69
N LYS A 5 -13.68 -0.87 8.25
CA LYS A 5 -13.88 -0.67 9.69
C LYS A 5 -15.20 -1.25 10.15
N ASP A 6 -16.28 -1.04 9.41
CA ASP A 6 -17.61 -1.59 9.72
C ASP A 6 -17.63 -3.13 9.66
N LEU A 7 -16.98 -3.74 8.66
CA LEU A 7 -16.85 -5.19 8.53
C LEU A 7 -16.00 -5.81 9.64
N THR A 8 -14.94 -5.12 10.06
CA THR A 8 -14.07 -5.59 11.14
C THR A 8 -14.70 -5.37 12.51
N SER A 9 -15.44 -4.26 12.73
CA SER A 9 -16.09 -3.98 14.00
C SER A 9 -17.35 -4.84 14.25
N SER A 10 -17.97 -5.36 13.20
CA SER A 10 -19.11 -6.27 13.31
C SER A 10 -18.73 -7.71 13.68
N HIS A 11 -17.44 -8.02 13.88
CA HIS A 11 -16.89 -9.37 14.16
C HIS A 11 -17.30 -10.47 13.16
N LEU A 12 -17.87 -10.09 12.02
CA LEU A 12 -18.35 -11.05 11.00
C LEU A 12 -17.20 -11.66 10.20
N ILE A 13 -16.12 -10.92 9.96
CA ILE A 13 -14.99 -11.36 9.15
C ILE A 13 -13.70 -10.91 9.81
N SER A 14 -12.75 -11.85 9.99
CA SER A 14 -11.40 -11.51 10.43
C SER A 14 -10.72 -10.58 9.41
N PRO A 15 -9.90 -9.60 9.86
CA PRO A 15 -9.10 -8.76 8.96
C PRO A 15 -8.28 -9.56 7.95
N MET A 16 -7.76 -10.72 8.36
CA MET A 16 -7.02 -11.63 7.50
C MET A 16 -7.89 -12.31 6.45
N ALA A 17 -9.10 -12.76 6.82
CA ALA A 17 -10.04 -13.35 5.88
C ALA A 17 -10.46 -12.32 4.81
N LEU A 18 -10.64 -11.05 5.18
CA LEU A 18 -10.91 -9.97 4.24
C LEU A 18 -9.74 -9.75 3.28
N PHE A 19 -8.51 -9.81 3.78
CA PHE A 19 -7.31 -9.71 2.95
C PHE A 19 -7.19 -10.89 1.97
N CYS A 20 -7.36 -12.12 2.45
CA CYS A 20 -7.36 -13.33 1.62
C CYS A 20 -8.41 -13.23 0.50
N LEU A 21 -9.64 -12.89 0.84
CA LEU A 21 -10.73 -12.78 -0.14
C LEU A 21 -10.44 -11.74 -1.22
N ARG A 22 -9.93 -10.57 -0.84
CA ARG A 22 -9.52 -9.52 -1.77
C ARG A 22 -8.35 -9.94 -2.65
N SER A 23 -7.35 -10.61 -2.07
CA SER A 23 -6.16 -11.07 -2.81
C SER A 23 -6.50 -12.16 -3.80
N ILE A 24 -7.35 -13.12 -3.42
CA ILE A 24 -7.85 -14.17 -4.30
C ILE A 24 -8.68 -13.57 -5.44
N GLY A 25 -9.63 -12.67 -5.13
CA GLY A 25 -10.47 -12.04 -6.14
C GLY A 25 -9.65 -11.22 -7.15
N ALA A 26 -8.71 -10.40 -6.67
CA ALA A 26 -7.82 -9.65 -7.55
C ALA A 26 -6.89 -10.58 -8.35
N GLY A 27 -6.34 -11.61 -7.71
CA GLY A 27 -5.50 -12.60 -8.37
C GLY A 27 -6.23 -13.28 -9.52
N LEU A 28 -7.44 -13.79 -9.29
CA LEU A 28 -8.28 -14.43 -10.31
C LEU A 28 -8.55 -13.49 -11.48
N LEU A 29 -8.89 -12.22 -11.21
CA LEU A 29 -9.11 -11.21 -12.27
C LEU A 29 -7.85 -10.99 -13.11
N PHE A 30 -6.67 -10.82 -12.49
CA PHE A 30 -5.43 -10.63 -13.24
C PHE A 30 -5.01 -11.89 -14.01
N TRP A 31 -5.30 -13.09 -13.51
CA TRP A 31 -5.09 -14.34 -14.23
C TRP A 31 -6.02 -14.44 -15.44
N LEU A 32 -7.31 -14.12 -15.29
CA LEU A 32 -8.26 -14.09 -16.40
C LEU A 32 -7.85 -13.08 -17.48
N ILE A 33 -7.49 -11.86 -17.08
CA ILE A 33 -7.01 -10.84 -18.02
C ILE A 33 -5.72 -11.30 -18.72
N SER A 34 -4.85 -12.00 -18.02
CA SER A 34 -3.60 -12.53 -18.58
C SER A 34 -3.82 -13.57 -19.67
N LEU A 35 -5.00 -14.23 -19.73
CA LEU A 35 -5.35 -15.15 -20.83
C LEU A 35 -5.60 -14.40 -22.15
N PHE A 36 -6.06 -13.15 -22.05
CA PHE A 36 -6.36 -12.31 -23.23
C PHE A 36 -5.19 -11.39 -23.62
N THR A 37 -4.15 -11.32 -22.78
CA THR A 37 -2.99 -10.46 -23.00
C THR A 37 -1.77 -11.33 -23.29
N SER A 38 -0.98 -10.99 -24.32
CA SER A 38 0.29 -11.66 -24.62
C SER A 38 1.23 -11.52 -23.44
N GLY A 39 1.31 -12.54 -22.60
CA GLY A 39 2.13 -12.53 -21.39
C GLY A 39 3.61 -12.71 -21.74
N GLU A 40 4.43 -11.75 -21.39
CA GLU A 40 5.88 -11.94 -21.41
C GLU A 40 6.30 -12.96 -20.34
N LYS A 41 7.26 -13.82 -20.69
CA LYS A 41 7.84 -14.78 -19.74
C LYS A 41 8.72 -14.03 -18.75
N VAL A 42 8.39 -14.15 -17.47
CA VAL A 42 9.20 -13.59 -16.40
C VAL A 42 10.49 -14.38 -16.25
N GLU A 43 11.62 -13.71 -16.19
CA GLU A 43 12.92 -14.33 -15.95
C GLU A 43 12.99 -14.96 -14.56
N ARG A 44 13.58 -16.14 -14.43
CA ARG A 44 13.69 -16.86 -13.15
C ARG A 44 14.32 -16.01 -12.03
N LYS A 45 15.29 -15.17 -12.37
CA LYS A 45 15.97 -14.27 -11.43
C LYS A 45 15.04 -13.17 -10.89
N ASP A 46 14.05 -12.74 -11.67
CA ASP A 46 13.14 -11.67 -11.28
C ASP A 46 11.97 -12.20 -10.44
N PHE A 47 11.69 -13.51 -10.45
CA PHE A 47 10.70 -14.11 -9.53
C PHE A 47 11.01 -13.84 -8.06
N VAL A 48 12.29 -13.93 -7.67
CA VAL A 48 12.72 -13.64 -6.30
C VAL A 48 12.45 -12.18 -5.95
N LYS A 49 12.73 -11.28 -6.89
CA LYS A 49 12.46 -9.83 -6.70
C LYS A 49 10.96 -9.56 -6.63
N ILE A 50 10.15 -10.21 -7.47
CA ILE A 50 8.69 -10.10 -7.45
C ILE A 50 8.13 -10.63 -6.12
N PHE A 51 8.69 -11.72 -5.59
CA PHE A 51 8.34 -12.23 -4.27
C PHE A 51 8.58 -11.19 -3.17
N PHE A 52 9.78 -10.60 -3.10
CA PHE A 52 10.06 -9.53 -2.13
C PHE A 52 9.22 -8.28 -2.36
N ALA A 53 8.92 -7.94 -3.61
CA ALA A 53 8.00 -6.86 -3.95
C ALA A 53 6.58 -7.16 -3.44
N SER A 54 6.11 -8.40 -3.52
CA SER A 54 4.82 -8.84 -2.97
C SER A 54 4.79 -8.76 -1.44
N VAL A 55 5.89 -9.16 -0.77
CA VAL A 55 6.01 -9.06 0.68
C VAL A 55 5.90 -7.61 1.14
N LEU A 56 6.72 -6.73 0.59
CA LEU A 56 6.79 -5.33 1.01
C LEU A 56 5.57 -4.52 0.54
N GLY A 57 5.17 -4.68 -0.72
CA GLY A 57 4.15 -3.84 -1.34
C GLY A 57 2.72 -4.24 -1.02
N PHE A 58 2.48 -5.52 -0.74
CA PHE A 58 1.13 -6.03 -0.54
C PHE A 58 0.94 -6.70 0.80
N PHE A 59 1.71 -7.73 1.12
CA PHE A 59 1.48 -8.51 2.34
C PHE A 59 1.71 -7.66 3.60
N LEU A 60 2.90 -7.12 3.78
CA LEU A 60 3.24 -6.33 4.96
C LEU A 60 2.40 -5.05 5.06
N THR A 61 2.17 -4.39 3.91
CA THR A 61 1.34 -3.19 3.84
C THR A 61 -0.09 -3.49 4.27
N GLN A 62 -0.70 -4.58 3.81
CA GLN A 62 -2.07 -4.91 4.17
C GLN A 62 -2.21 -5.35 5.63
N ILE A 63 -1.26 -6.13 6.13
CA ILE A 63 -1.30 -6.57 7.54
C ILE A 63 -1.20 -5.36 8.47
N THR A 64 -0.18 -4.51 8.28
CA THR A 64 0.00 -3.32 9.13
C THR A 64 -1.19 -2.39 9.07
N PHE A 65 -1.78 -2.22 7.89
CA PHE A 65 -2.99 -1.43 7.71
C PHE A 65 -4.20 -2.00 8.45
N LEU A 66 -4.46 -3.31 8.28
CA LEU A 66 -5.62 -3.97 8.90
C LEU A 66 -5.52 -4.00 10.43
N ILE A 67 -4.31 -4.19 10.98
CA ILE A 67 -4.08 -4.12 12.42
C ILE A 67 -4.25 -2.69 12.95
N ALA A 68 -3.89 -1.68 12.15
CA ALA A 68 -4.00 -0.28 12.56
C ALA A 68 -5.45 0.26 12.57
N ILE A 69 -6.35 -0.30 11.73
CA ILE A 69 -7.73 0.21 11.56
C ILE A 69 -8.51 0.41 12.88
N PRO A 70 -8.48 -0.52 13.86
CA PRO A 70 -9.20 -0.34 15.13
C PRO A 70 -8.67 0.84 15.95
N ASP A 71 -7.36 1.09 15.86
CA ASP A 71 -6.60 1.99 16.74
C ASP A 71 -6.33 3.37 16.13
N ILE A 72 -6.90 3.68 14.96
CA ILE A 72 -6.68 4.97 14.28
C ILE A 72 -7.97 5.52 13.69
N THR A 73 -8.12 6.84 13.73
CA THR A 73 -9.23 7.48 13.03
C THR A 73 -8.95 7.57 11.52
N PRO A 74 -9.99 7.55 10.65
CA PRO A 74 -9.80 7.70 9.20
C PRO A 74 -9.09 9.00 8.83
N MET A 75 -9.28 10.06 9.61
CA MET A 75 -8.65 11.35 9.43
C MET A 75 -7.14 11.26 9.69
N ASP A 76 -6.74 10.75 10.87
CA ASP A 76 -5.33 10.61 11.23
C ASP A 76 -4.59 9.65 10.29
N CYS A 77 -5.25 8.56 9.86
CA CYS A 77 -4.73 7.65 8.86
C CYS A 77 -4.42 8.38 7.54
N SER A 78 -5.30 9.28 7.10
CA SER A 78 -5.10 10.07 5.87
C SER A 78 -3.93 11.05 6.02
N ILE A 79 -3.80 11.69 7.19
CA ILE A 79 -2.70 12.60 7.52
C ILE A 79 -1.36 11.87 7.46
N VAL A 80 -1.25 10.75 8.17
CA VAL A 80 0.00 9.98 8.23
C VAL A 80 0.35 9.40 6.86
N SER A 81 -0.65 8.91 6.11
CA SER A 81 -0.45 8.37 4.76
C SER A 81 0.05 9.41 3.75
N ALA A 82 -0.17 10.69 4.00
CA ALA A 82 0.35 11.78 3.18
C ALA A 82 1.88 11.88 3.14
N ILE A 83 2.57 11.22 4.08
CA ILE A 83 4.03 11.13 4.11
C ILE A 83 4.55 10.17 3.02
N SER A 84 3.73 9.23 2.53
CA SER A 84 4.15 8.21 1.54
C SER A 84 4.83 8.77 0.28
N PRO A 85 4.33 9.82 -0.40
CA PRO A 85 5.00 10.36 -1.59
C PRO A 85 6.39 10.93 -1.28
N ILE A 86 6.54 11.53 -0.10
CA ILE A 86 7.83 12.09 0.37
C ILE A 86 8.81 10.95 0.58
N LEU A 87 8.42 9.91 1.34
CA LEU A 87 9.25 8.75 1.57
C LEU A 87 9.64 8.05 0.27
N THR A 88 8.68 7.88 -0.65
CA THR A 88 8.94 7.25 -1.96
C THR A 88 9.96 8.06 -2.77
N MET A 89 9.84 9.38 -2.79
CA MET A 89 10.79 10.26 -3.48
C MET A 89 12.20 10.13 -2.90
N PHE A 90 12.35 10.15 -1.57
CA PHE A 90 13.65 9.98 -0.91
C PHE A 90 14.24 8.60 -1.17
N ILE A 91 13.45 7.54 -1.02
CA ILE A 91 13.92 6.17 -1.25
C ILE A 91 14.36 5.99 -2.71
N ALA A 92 13.58 6.50 -3.69
CA ALA A 92 13.96 6.44 -5.09
C ALA A 92 15.25 7.23 -5.38
N ALA A 93 15.41 8.40 -4.77
CA ALA A 93 16.63 9.20 -4.90
C ALA A 93 17.86 8.48 -4.36
N PHE A 94 17.76 7.86 -3.18
CA PHE A 94 18.88 7.13 -2.57
C PHE A 94 19.15 5.78 -3.25
N ALA A 95 18.11 4.97 -3.47
CA ALA A 95 18.26 3.60 -3.98
C ALA A 95 18.58 3.55 -5.47
N LEU A 96 17.94 4.42 -6.26
CA LEU A 96 18.09 4.44 -7.72
C LEU A 96 19.01 5.56 -8.20
N LYS A 97 19.53 6.38 -7.27
CA LYS A 97 20.33 7.58 -7.59
C LYS A 97 19.60 8.52 -8.58
N GLU A 98 18.27 8.55 -8.50
CA GLU A 98 17.47 9.46 -9.33
C GLU A 98 17.59 10.88 -8.82
N PRO A 99 17.81 11.88 -9.71
CA PRO A 99 17.83 13.27 -9.28
C PRO A 99 16.43 13.70 -8.82
N ILE A 100 16.39 14.38 -7.67
CA ILE A 100 15.16 15.05 -7.20
C ILE A 100 14.97 16.31 -8.06
N THR A 101 14.08 16.21 -9.04
CA THR A 101 13.79 17.36 -9.90
C THR A 101 12.82 18.33 -9.18
N LEU A 102 12.95 19.62 -9.46
CA LEU A 102 12.04 20.65 -8.94
C LEU A 102 10.57 20.34 -9.21
N ARG A 103 10.26 19.71 -10.36
CA ARG A 103 8.89 19.30 -10.68
C ARG A 103 8.37 18.23 -9.72
N LYS A 104 9.20 17.22 -9.38
CA LYS A 104 8.84 16.16 -8.41
C LYS A 104 8.69 16.76 -7.01
N ALA A 105 9.64 17.57 -6.58
CA ALA A 105 9.61 18.24 -5.27
C ALA A 105 8.41 19.21 -5.16
N GLY A 106 8.12 19.97 -6.19
CA GLY A 106 6.98 20.88 -6.25
C GLY A 106 5.64 20.14 -6.17
N GLY A 107 5.48 19.03 -6.91
CA GLY A 107 4.27 18.20 -6.84
C GLY A 107 4.03 17.62 -5.45
N VAL A 108 5.09 17.12 -4.79
CA VAL A 108 5.01 16.61 -3.42
C VAL A 108 4.67 17.72 -2.43
N ALA A 109 5.29 18.91 -2.56
CA ALA A 109 4.99 20.06 -1.72
C ALA A 109 3.53 20.50 -1.86
N ILE A 110 3.00 20.63 -3.07
CA ILE A 110 1.60 21.00 -3.32
C ILE A 110 0.66 19.96 -2.69
N SER A 111 0.93 18.67 -2.85
CA SER A 111 0.14 17.59 -2.24
C SER A 111 0.16 17.69 -0.71
N PHE A 112 1.30 17.96 -0.11
CA PHE A 112 1.46 18.11 1.34
C PHE A 112 0.68 19.31 1.87
N PHE A 113 0.79 20.48 1.22
CA PHE A 113 0.00 21.66 1.58
C PHE A 113 -1.50 21.44 1.40
N GLY A 114 -1.94 20.75 0.35
CA GLY A 114 -3.34 20.39 0.14
C GLY A 114 -3.88 19.53 1.28
N ILE A 115 -3.09 18.59 1.80
CA ILE A 115 -3.49 17.74 2.92
C ILE A 115 -3.53 18.54 4.21
N ILE A 116 -2.55 19.39 4.51
CA ILE A 116 -2.58 20.30 5.66
C ILE A 116 -3.83 21.17 5.63
N PHE A 117 -4.16 21.74 4.47
CA PHE A 117 -5.36 22.54 4.29
C PHE A 117 -6.64 21.76 4.58
N LEU A 118 -6.72 20.50 4.09
CA LEU A 118 -7.83 19.58 4.38
C LEU A 118 -7.96 19.31 5.88
N ILE A 119 -6.84 19.04 6.57
CA ILE A 119 -6.81 18.77 8.01
C ILE A 119 -7.35 19.97 8.80
N LEU A 120 -6.81 21.17 8.52
CA LEU A 120 -7.21 22.38 9.23
C LEU A 120 -8.70 22.68 9.09
N ASN A 121 -9.28 22.37 7.92
CA ASN A 121 -10.72 22.54 7.70
C ASN A 121 -11.57 21.39 8.25
N SER A 122 -11.00 20.21 8.47
CA SER A 122 -11.74 19.04 9.01
C SER A 122 -11.79 19.00 10.53
N VAL A 123 -10.94 19.73 11.23
CA VAL A 123 -10.92 19.79 12.72
C VAL A 123 -12.24 20.28 13.31
N SER A 124 -13.04 20.98 12.54
CA SER A 124 -14.36 21.48 12.98
C SER A 124 -15.47 20.42 13.06
N VAL A 125 -15.22 19.18 12.61
CA VAL A 125 -16.23 18.11 12.51
C VAL A 125 -15.87 16.86 13.32
N SER A 126 -14.81 16.92 14.14
CA SER A 126 -14.34 15.74 14.88
C SER A 126 -15.26 15.43 16.07
N ASP A 127 -16.02 14.34 15.97
CA ASP A 127 -16.54 13.64 17.14
C ASP A 127 -15.35 13.26 18.05
N ALA A 128 -15.29 13.93 19.21
CA ALA A 128 -14.23 13.78 20.21
C ALA A 128 -14.19 12.38 20.90
N SER A 129 -14.92 11.39 20.37
CA SER A 129 -15.17 10.11 21.05
C SER A 129 -14.20 8.98 20.66
N ARG A 130 -13.30 9.16 19.69
CA ARG A 130 -12.31 8.12 19.32
C ARG A 130 -10.90 8.70 19.33
N GLN A 131 -10.13 8.34 20.35
CA GLN A 131 -8.71 8.68 20.43
C GLN A 131 -7.89 7.76 19.53
N THR A 132 -7.01 8.36 18.73
CA THR A 132 -6.01 7.61 17.96
C THR A 132 -4.89 7.14 18.91
N SER A 133 -4.59 5.84 18.86
CA SER A 133 -3.50 5.24 19.59
C SER A 133 -2.15 5.54 18.93
N LEU A 134 -1.10 5.70 19.75
CA LEU A 134 0.28 5.77 19.23
C LEU A 134 0.67 4.51 18.43
N VAL A 135 0.16 3.35 18.82
CA VAL A 135 0.38 2.09 18.10
C VAL A 135 -0.22 2.15 16.72
N GLY A 136 -1.45 2.66 16.57
CA GLY A 136 -2.09 2.87 15.26
C GLY A 136 -1.28 3.78 14.34
N ILE A 137 -0.76 4.89 14.88
CA ILE A 137 0.09 5.82 14.11
C ILE A 137 1.38 5.13 13.65
N LEU A 138 2.08 4.41 14.54
CA LEU A 138 3.31 3.69 14.21
C LEU A 138 3.07 2.61 13.15
N LEU A 139 1.97 1.89 13.22
CA LEU A 139 1.57 0.89 12.21
C LEU A 139 1.33 1.53 10.84
N ILE A 140 0.68 2.70 10.78
CA ILE A 140 0.49 3.41 9.49
C ILE A 140 1.81 3.97 8.96
N ILE A 141 2.71 4.45 9.82
CA ILE A 141 4.06 4.87 9.39
C ILE A 141 4.82 3.66 8.82
N ALA A 142 4.79 2.50 9.49
CA ALA A 142 5.40 1.28 8.99
C ALA A 142 4.78 0.83 7.64
N ASN A 143 3.46 0.96 7.50
CA ASN A 143 2.72 0.74 6.27
C ASN A 143 3.24 1.66 5.14
N CYS A 144 3.32 2.97 5.39
CA CYS A 144 3.82 3.96 4.43
C CYS A 144 5.27 3.68 4.03
N LEU A 145 6.11 3.32 4.99
CA LEU A 145 7.52 2.99 4.74
C LEU A 145 7.64 1.72 3.88
N SER A 146 6.90 0.66 4.21
CA SER A 146 6.90 -0.59 3.45
C SER A 146 6.46 -0.37 2.00
N PHE A 147 5.36 0.37 1.80
CA PHE A 147 4.86 0.69 0.47
C PHE A 147 5.83 1.59 -0.32
N SER A 148 6.45 2.57 0.35
CA SER A 148 7.43 3.46 -0.27
C SER A 148 8.72 2.72 -0.66
N LEU A 149 9.17 1.76 0.16
CA LEU A 149 10.27 0.86 -0.18
C LEU A 149 9.92 0.00 -1.40
N TYR A 150 8.72 -0.56 -1.44
CA TYR A 150 8.25 -1.30 -2.61
C TYR A 150 8.31 -0.43 -3.88
N LEU A 151 7.71 0.75 -3.87
CA LEU A 151 7.71 1.63 -5.04
C LEU A 151 9.11 2.15 -5.40
N GLY A 152 9.91 2.51 -4.40
CA GLY A 152 11.25 3.07 -4.62
C GLY A 152 12.25 2.02 -5.13
N LEU A 153 12.30 0.84 -4.52
CA LEU A 153 13.29 -0.20 -4.86
C LEU A 153 12.92 -0.99 -6.11
N PHE A 154 11.63 -1.29 -6.29
CA PHE A 154 11.16 -2.16 -7.38
C PHE A 154 10.66 -1.39 -8.61
N LYS A 155 10.80 -0.06 -8.63
CA LYS A 155 10.45 0.77 -9.79
C LYS A 155 11.03 0.27 -11.11
N PRO A 156 12.34 -0.11 -11.22
CA PRO A 156 12.89 -0.64 -12.46
C PRO A 156 12.25 -1.97 -12.88
N LEU A 157 11.88 -2.80 -11.90
CA LEU A 157 11.21 -4.08 -12.14
C LEU A 157 9.76 -3.87 -12.62
N ILE A 158 9.05 -2.93 -11.99
CA ILE A 158 7.67 -2.55 -12.36
C ILE A 158 7.65 -1.99 -13.80
N ALA A 159 8.65 -1.20 -14.19
CA ALA A 159 8.75 -0.64 -15.53
C ALA A 159 9.15 -1.66 -16.60
N ARG A 160 9.78 -2.78 -16.20
CA ARG A 160 10.28 -3.81 -17.12
C ARG A 160 9.20 -4.73 -17.65
N TYR A 161 8.19 -5.03 -16.84
CA TYR A 161 7.14 -6.00 -17.18
C TYR A 161 5.78 -5.32 -17.40
N PRO A 162 4.93 -5.87 -18.29
CA PRO A 162 3.54 -5.44 -18.39
C PRO A 162 2.83 -5.55 -17.04
N VAL A 163 2.03 -4.54 -16.70
CA VAL A 163 1.33 -4.45 -15.41
C VAL A 163 0.56 -5.74 -15.09
N VAL A 164 -0.12 -6.31 -16.07
CA VAL A 164 -0.89 -7.55 -15.90
C VAL A 164 0.01 -8.72 -15.50
N THR A 165 1.17 -8.88 -16.17
CA THR A 165 2.13 -9.94 -15.86
C THR A 165 2.75 -9.77 -14.48
N PHE A 166 3.08 -8.55 -14.10
CA PHE A 166 3.64 -8.23 -12.79
C PHE A 166 2.62 -8.46 -11.68
N MET A 167 1.40 -7.92 -11.83
CA MET A 167 0.36 -8.00 -10.80
C MET A 167 -0.16 -9.43 -10.58
N LYS A 168 -0.30 -10.27 -11.62
CA LYS A 168 -0.72 -11.66 -11.43
C LYS A 168 0.21 -12.43 -10.50
N TRP A 169 1.52 -12.23 -10.61
CA TRP A 169 2.50 -12.89 -9.74
C TRP A 169 2.53 -12.29 -8.34
N ILE A 170 2.41 -10.98 -8.20
CA ILE A 170 2.31 -10.32 -6.90
C ILE A 170 1.09 -10.86 -6.11
N PHE A 171 -0.09 -10.88 -6.74
CA PHE A 171 -1.28 -11.38 -6.07
C PHE A 171 -1.21 -12.87 -5.77
N LEU A 172 -0.60 -13.68 -6.64
CA LEU A 172 -0.36 -15.09 -6.37
C LEU A 172 0.50 -15.28 -5.11
N PHE A 173 1.65 -14.61 -5.02
CA PHE A 173 2.52 -14.69 -3.85
C PHE A 173 1.85 -14.13 -2.59
N SER A 174 1.15 -13.01 -2.71
CA SER A 174 0.40 -12.42 -1.61
C SER A 174 -0.67 -13.36 -1.07
N THR A 175 -1.41 -14.04 -1.96
CA THR A 175 -2.43 -15.04 -1.59
C THR A 175 -1.78 -16.25 -0.91
N LEU A 176 -0.69 -16.79 -1.48
CA LEU A 176 0.02 -17.92 -0.87
C LEU A 176 0.53 -17.62 0.54
N MET A 177 0.98 -16.37 0.78
CA MET A 177 1.44 -15.94 2.10
C MET A 177 0.29 -15.69 3.08
N SER A 178 -0.90 -15.37 2.59
CA SER A 178 -2.07 -15.12 3.44
C SER A 178 -2.83 -16.39 3.83
N LEU A 179 -2.62 -17.52 3.13
CA LEU A 179 -3.30 -18.79 3.40
C LEU A 179 -3.03 -19.40 4.80
N PRO A 180 -1.83 -19.26 5.41
CA PRO A 180 -1.57 -19.83 6.74
C PRO A 180 -2.23 -19.08 7.89
N PHE A 181 -2.82 -17.91 7.66
CA PHE A 181 -3.42 -17.02 8.67
C PHE A 181 -4.94 -16.96 8.51
#